data_ea53120b4b2f87066d7083d636f04caf
#
_entry.id   ea53120b4b2f87066d7083d636f04caf
#
_cell.length_a   1.000
_cell.length_b   1.000
_cell.length_c   1.000
_cell.angle_alpha   90.00
_cell.angle_beta   90.00
_cell.angle_gamma   90.00
#
_symmetry.space_group_name_H-M   'P 1'
#
loop_
_entity.id
_entity.type
_entity.pdbx_description
1 polymer ?
#
loop_
_entity_poly.entity_id
_entity_poly.type
_entity_poly.pdbx_seq_one_letter_code
_entity_poly.pdbx_strand_id
1 'polypeptide(L)'
;MLKRLQPEHFEDIVAVTSLYRPGPMEEIPTYITRRHDPSKVEYLHNDLESILKSTYGVIIYQEQIMQIASKFANFSYGEADILRRAMSKKNRAVLENERQHFVNGAKQNGYNEQISKQIFDLILKFADYGFPRAHAVSYSKIAYIMSYLKVYYPNYFYANILSNVIGSEKKTSAIIDE
;
A
#
# COMPACT_ATOMS: atom_id res chain seq x y z
N MET A 1 -13.18 8.13 3.88
CA MET A 1 -12.10 7.35 4.50
C MET A 1 -11.39 8.13 5.60
N LEU A 2 -10.80 9.31 5.36
CA LEU A 2 -10.03 10.08 6.35
C LEU A 2 -10.78 10.35 7.67
N LYS A 3 -12.05 10.78 7.62
CA LYS A 3 -12.87 11.02 8.82
C LYS A 3 -13.04 9.78 9.71
N ARG A 4 -13.05 8.58 9.13
CA ARG A 4 -13.15 7.31 9.86
C ARG A 4 -11.79 6.83 10.39
N LEU A 5 -10.73 7.10 9.62
CA LEU A 5 -9.37 6.70 9.98
C LEU A 5 -8.80 7.57 11.10
N GLN A 6 -9.13 8.87 11.11
CA GLN A 6 -8.56 9.86 12.03
C GLN A 6 -7.02 9.79 12.04
N PRO A 7 -6.36 10.14 10.92
CA PRO A 7 -4.92 9.95 10.77
C PRO A 7 -4.16 10.76 11.83
N GLU A 8 -3.22 10.12 12.52
CA GLU A 8 -2.32 10.72 13.49
C GLU A 8 -0.87 10.76 12.99
N HIS A 9 -0.55 9.88 12.05
CA HIS A 9 0.78 9.75 11.49
C HIS A 9 0.78 9.96 9.98
N PHE A 10 1.91 10.45 9.46
CA PHE A 10 2.07 10.61 8.01
C PHE A 10 1.87 9.30 7.24
N GLU A 11 2.29 8.17 7.81
CA GLU A 11 2.08 6.84 7.22
C GLU A 11 0.58 6.50 7.02
N ASP A 12 -0.31 7.03 7.84
CA ASP A 12 -1.76 6.86 7.65
C ASP A 12 -2.22 7.51 6.32
N ILE A 13 -1.65 8.68 5.98
CA ILE A 13 -1.96 9.38 4.72
C ILE A 13 -1.39 8.59 3.53
N VAL A 14 -0.19 8.02 3.68
CA VAL A 14 0.44 7.17 2.66
C VAL A 14 -0.40 5.92 2.38
N ALA A 15 -0.90 5.28 3.43
CA ALA A 15 -1.79 4.12 3.31
C ALA A 15 -3.13 4.50 2.64
N VAL A 16 -3.73 5.64 3.01
CA VAL A 16 -4.96 6.15 2.37
C VAL A 16 -4.76 6.36 0.88
N THR A 17 -3.67 7.02 0.48
CA THR A 17 -3.34 7.28 -0.92
C THR A 17 -3.22 5.97 -1.71
N SER A 18 -2.73 4.92 -1.08
CA SER A 18 -2.52 3.61 -1.69
C SER A 18 -3.79 2.75 -1.74
N LEU A 19 -4.64 2.84 -0.71
CA LEU A 19 -5.83 1.99 -0.57
C LEU A 19 -7.09 2.59 -1.24
N TYR A 20 -7.17 3.92 -1.38
CA TYR A 20 -8.39 4.57 -1.89
C TYR A 20 -8.48 4.49 -3.42
N ARG A 21 -8.60 3.29 -3.95
CA ARG A 21 -8.75 2.95 -5.38
C ARG A 21 -9.55 1.66 -5.53
N PRO A 22 -10.20 1.44 -6.68
CA PRO A 22 -10.89 0.18 -6.95
C PRO A 22 -9.98 -1.03 -6.72
N GLY A 23 -10.48 -2.03 -6.02
CA GLY A 23 -9.75 -3.23 -5.59
C GLY A 23 -9.26 -3.11 -4.15
N PRO A 24 -8.21 -2.35 -3.85
CA PRO A 24 -7.69 -2.23 -2.48
C PRO A 24 -8.67 -1.61 -1.47
N MET A 25 -9.70 -0.91 -1.95
CA MET A 25 -10.74 -0.31 -1.08
C MET A 25 -11.43 -1.33 -0.17
N GLU A 26 -11.48 -2.58 -0.54
CA GLU A 26 -12.08 -3.67 0.25
C GLU A 26 -11.32 -3.90 1.57
N GLU A 27 -10.04 -3.58 1.62
CA GLU A 27 -9.20 -3.73 2.82
C GLU A 27 -9.27 -2.51 3.78
N ILE A 28 -9.92 -1.41 3.36
CA ILE A 28 -10.03 -0.20 4.18
C ILE A 28 -10.71 -0.46 5.54
N PRO A 29 -11.82 -1.21 5.63
CA PRO A 29 -12.43 -1.50 6.92
C PRO A 29 -11.49 -2.26 7.86
N THR A 30 -10.79 -3.28 7.34
CA THR A 30 -9.79 -4.06 8.09
C THR A 30 -8.65 -3.17 8.59
N TYR A 31 -8.09 -2.35 7.70
CA TYR A 31 -7.02 -1.42 8.04
C TYR A 31 -7.45 -0.45 9.15
N ILE A 32 -8.61 0.17 9.04
CA ILE A 32 -9.14 1.11 10.03
C ILE A 32 -9.36 0.42 11.38
N THR A 33 -9.98 -0.75 11.38
CA THR A 33 -10.26 -1.52 12.60
C THR A 33 -8.97 -1.87 13.34
N ARG A 34 -7.98 -2.40 12.62
CA ARG A 34 -6.70 -2.82 13.20
C ARG A 34 -5.81 -1.65 13.62
N ARG A 35 -5.94 -0.51 12.95
CA ARG A 35 -5.26 0.72 13.31
C ARG A 35 -5.78 1.29 14.64
N HIS A 36 -7.09 1.26 14.86
CA HIS A 36 -7.70 1.72 16.12
C HIS A 36 -7.57 0.70 17.25
N ASP A 37 -7.47 -0.57 16.92
CA ASP A 37 -7.33 -1.65 17.87
C ASP A 37 -6.23 -2.64 17.40
N PRO A 38 -4.96 -2.37 17.75
CA PRO A 38 -3.84 -3.23 17.35
C PRO A 38 -3.95 -4.66 17.88
N SER A 39 -4.76 -4.94 18.90
CA SER A 39 -4.98 -6.31 19.39
C SER A 39 -5.68 -7.22 18.37
N LYS A 40 -6.33 -6.62 17.37
CA LYS A 40 -6.99 -7.35 16.26
C LYS A 40 -6.06 -7.66 15.09
N VAL A 41 -4.79 -7.28 15.18
CA VAL A 41 -3.82 -7.61 14.13
C VAL A 41 -3.41 -9.06 14.28
N GLU A 42 -3.70 -9.85 13.27
CA GLU A 42 -3.31 -11.25 13.18
C GLU A 42 -2.36 -11.44 12.00
N TYR A 43 -1.31 -12.24 12.22
CA TYR A 43 -0.35 -12.61 11.18
C TYR A 43 -0.43 -14.11 10.94
N LEU A 44 -0.38 -14.54 9.67
CA LEU A 44 -0.27 -15.97 9.32
C LEU A 44 0.99 -16.63 9.88
N HIS A 45 2.04 -15.84 10.09
CA HIS A 45 3.30 -16.26 10.71
C HIS A 45 3.94 -15.04 11.40
N ASN A 46 4.59 -15.25 12.55
CA ASN A 46 5.19 -14.16 13.34
C ASN A 46 6.22 -13.34 12.56
N ASP A 47 6.94 -13.98 11.63
CA ASP A 47 7.93 -13.30 10.81
C ASP A 47 7.34 -12.23 9.86
N LEU A 48 6.03 -12.29 9.59
CA LEU A 48 5.34 -11.25 8.82
C LEU A 48 5.21 -9.95 9.61
N GLU A 49 5.23 -9.97 10.94
CA GLU A 49 5.08 -8.77 11.76
C GLU A 49 6.12 -7.71 11.40
N SER A 50 7.38 -8.10 11.26
CA SER A 50 8.45 -7.14 10.93
C SER A 50 8.25 -6.39 9.61
N ILE A 51 7.48 -6.96 8.68
CA ILE A 51 7.19 -6.38 7.36
C ILE A 51 5.86 -5.64 7.36
N LEU A 52 4.85 -6.17 8.05
CA LEU A 52 3.47 -5.70 7.97
C LEU A 52 3.01 -4.88 9.18
N LYS A 53 3.86 -4.68 10.20
CA LYS A 53 3.51 -3.92 11.40
C LYS A 53 3.08 -2.49 11.08
N SER A 54 3.79 -1.80 10.19
CA SER A 54 3.47 -0.43 9.79
C SER A 54 2.15 -0.29 9.02
N THR A 55 1.59 -1.40 8.55
CA THR A 55 0.33 -1.45 7.81
C THR A 55 -0.70 -2.33 8.51
N TYR A 56 -0.53 -2.56 9.82
CA TYR A 56 -1.46 -3.31 10.68
C TYR A 56 -1.84 -4.69 10.11
N GLY A 57 -0.84 -5.39 9.54
CA GLY A 57 -1.01 -6.73 8.98
C GLY A 57 -1.64 -6.77 7.57
N VAL A 58 -1.87 -5.62 6.93
CA VAL A 58 -2.40 -5.54 5.56
C VAL A 58 -1.25 -5.35 4.58
N ILE A 59 -1.21 -6.15 3.51
CA ILE A 59 -0.29 -5.91 2.40
C ILE A 59 -0.85 -4.76 1.56
N ILE A 60 -0.12 -3.65 1.49
CA ILE A 60 -0.50 -2.45 0.74
C ILE A 60 0.51 -2.18 -0.37
N TYR A 61 1.81 -2.41 -0.10
CA TYR A 61 2.90 -1.99 -0.96
C TYR A 61 3.54 -3.17 -1.70
N GLN A 62 3.96 -2.92 -2.94
CA GLN A 62 4.73 -3.88 -3.74
C GLN A 62 6.03 -4.29 -3.04
N GLU A 63 6.65 -3.36 -2.34
CA GLU A 63 7.88 -3.58 -1.58
C GLU A 63 7.67 -4.60 -0.44
N GLN A 64 6.48 -4.63 0.19
CA GLN A 64 6.16 -5.64 1.19
C GLN A 64 6.10 -7.04 0.59
N ILE A 65 5.54 -7.19 -0.61
CA ILE A 65 5.52 -8.46 -1.34
C ILE A 65 6.96 -8.96 -1.60
N MET A 66 7.82 -8.06 -2.08
CA MET A 66 9.23 -8.39 -2.33
C MET A 66 9.97 -8.76 -1.04
N GLN A 67 9.72 -8.04 0.06
CA GLN A 67 10.30 -8.34 1.36
C GLN A 67 9.84 -9.70 1.91
N ILE A 68 8.56 -10.05 1.73
CA ILE A 68 8.03 -11.35 2.12
C ILE A 68 8.72 -12.46 1.31
N ALA A 69 8.83 -12.31 -0.01
CA ALA A 69 9.51 -13.28 -0.87
C ALA A 69 10.98 -13.48 -0.47
N SER A 70 11.68 -12.38 -0.19
CA SER A 70 13.06 -12.42 0.26
C SER A 70 13.21 -13.10 1.64
N LYS A 71 12.36 -12.72 2.60
CA LYS A 71 12.46 -13.22 3.97
C LYS A 71 12.08 -14.69 4.09
N PHE A 72 11.01 -15.12 3.44
CA PHE A 72 10.51 -16.49 3.56
C PHE A 72 11.22 -17.47 2.62
N ALA A 73 11.45 -17.06 1.37
CA ALA A 73 11.96 -17.96 0.33
C ALA A 73 13.41 -17.66 -0.10
N ASN A 74 14.10 -16.75 0.59
CA ASN A 74 15.45 -16.30 0.26
C ASN A 74 15.61 -15.72 -1.16
N PHE A 75 14.51 -15.16 -1.71
CA PHE A 75 14.58 -14.51 -3.01
C PHE A 75 15.56 -13.33 -2.97
N SER A 76 16.43 -13.27 -3.97
CA SER A 76 17.17 -12.05 -4.29
C SER A 76 16.21 -10.93 -4.69
N TYR A 77 16.66 -9.69 -4.68
CA TYR A 77 15.86 -8.56 -5.16
C TYR A 77 15.41 -8.73 -6.62
N GLY A 78 16.25 -9.35 -7.47
CA GLY A 78 15.92 -9.64 -8.86
C GLY A 78 14.78 -10.65 -8.99
N GLU A 79 14.83 -11.76 -8.25
CA GLU A 79 13.77 -12.79 -8.22
C GLU A 79 12.46 -12.23 -7.66
N ALA A 80 12.54 -11.45 -6.58
CA ALA A 80 11.37 -10.78 -6.02
C ALA A 80 10.72 -9.78 -7.00
N ASP A 81 11.52 -9.07 -7.82
CA ASP A 81 11.01 -8.19 -8.86
C ASP A 81 10.38 -8.97 -10.03
N ILE A 82 10.93 -10.14 -10.40
CA ILE A 82 10.31 -11.04 -11.38
C ILE A 82 8.93 -11.49 -10.89
N LEU A 83 8.83 -11.94 -9.64
CA LEU A 83 7.56 -12.30 -9.00
C LEU A 83 6.56 -11.13 -9.07
N ARG A 84 6.96 -9.94 -8.63
CA ARG A 84 6.13 -8.72 -8.67
C ARG A 84 5.63 -8.40 -10.09
N ARG A 85 6.50 -8.51 -11.10
CA ARG A 85 6.12 -8.26 -12.52
C ARG A 85 5.18 -9.33 -13.06
N ALA A 86 5.41 -10.61 -12.70
CA ALA A 86 4.54 -11.71 -13.10
C ALA A 86 3.12 -11.52 -12.56
N MET A 87 3.00 -11.06 -11.32
CA MET A 87 1.73 -10.72 -10.69
C MET A 87 1.00 -9.60 -11.43
N SER A 88 1.68 -8.48 -11.67
CA SER A 88 1.09 -7.32 -12.38
C SER A 88 0.61 -7.66 -13.80
N LYS A 89 1.26 -8.63 -14.45
CA LYS A 89 0.89 -9.09 -15.81
C LYS A 89 -0.13 -10.24 -15.82
N LYS A 90 -0.53 -10.75 -14.66
CA LYS A 90 -1.47 -11.90 -14.50
C LYS A 90 -1.07 -13.14 -15.33
N ASN A 91 0.22 -13.37 -15.47
CA ASN A 91 0.72 -14.50 -16.24
C ASN A 91 0.68 -15.77 -15.38
N ARG A 92 -0.40 -16.57 -15.54
CA ARG A 92 -0.66 -17.76 -14.72
C ARG A 92 0.47 -18.79 -14.77
N ALA A 93 1.08 -19.02 -15.92
CA ALA A 93 2.15 -19.99 -16.04
C ALA A 93 3.40 -19.57 -15.26
N VAL A 94 3.77 -18.29 -15.35
CA VAL A 94 4.88 -17.74 -14.58
C VAL A 94 4.55 -17.75 -13.09
N LEU A 95 3.33 -17.39 -12.71
CA LEU A 95 2.91 -17.38 -11.30
C LEU A 95 2.94 -18.77 -10.66
N GLU A 96 2.60 -19.83 -11.40
CA GLU A 96 2.69 -21.20 -10.88
C GLU A 96 4.15 -21.63 -10.70
N ASN A 97 5.04 -21.28 -11.62
CA ASN A 97 6.47 -21.53 -11.47
C ASN A 97 7.04 -20.76 -10.27
N GLU A 98 6.65 -19.49 -10.09
CA GLU A 98 7.07 -18.70 -8.95
C GLU A 98 6.49 -19.25 -7.62
N ARG A 99 5.29 -19.85 -7.62
CA ARG A 99 4.72 -20.54 -6.48
C ARG A 99 5.62 -21.70 -6.04
N GLN A 100 6.01 -22.56 -6.99
CA GLN A 100 6.87 -23.70 -6.68
C GLN A 100 8.25 -23.24 -6.19
N HIS A 101 8.81 -22.21 -6.82
CA HIS A 101 10.09 -21.62 -6.42
C HIS A 101 10.00 -21.07 -4.98
N PHE A 102 8.96 -20.28 -4.68
CA PHE A 102 8.72 -19.71 -3.35
C PHE A 102 8.57 -20.81 -2.29
N VAL A 103 7.72 -21.82 -2.53
CA VAL A 103 7.47 -22.91 -1.58
C VAL A 103 8.74 -23.71 -1.32
N ASN A 104 9.51 -24.01 -2.37
CA ASN A 104 10.77 -24.73 -2.24
C ASN A 104 11.82 -23.93 -1.46
N GLY A 105 11.97 -22.63 -1.76
CA GLY A 105 12.87 -21.73 -1.04
C GLY A 105 12.47 -21.58 0.43
N ALA A 106 11.18 -21.44 0.71
CA ALA A 106 10.68 -21.34 2.08
C ALA A 106 10.92 -22.64 2.88
N LYS A 107 10.74 -23.81 2.26
CA LYS A 107 11.07 -25.10 2.90
C LYS A 107 12.57 -25.22 3.22
N GLN A 108 13.43 -24.79 2.31
CA GLN A 108 14.89 -24.75 2.55
C GLN A 108 15.26 -23.80 3.68
N ASN A 109 14.45 -22.73 3.86
CA ASN A 109 14.61 -21.74 4.93
C ASN A 109 13.93 -22.15 6.25
N GLY A 110 13.42 -23.39 6.35
CA GLY A 110 12.88 -23.97 7.58
C GLY A 110 11.38 -23.79 7.80
N TYR A 111 10.65 -23.19 6.86
CA TYR A 111 9.19 -23.05 6.95
C TYR A 111 8.49 -24.33 6.45
N ASN A 112 7.37 -24.66 7.08
CA ASN A 112 6.59 -25.80 6.63
C ASN A 112 5.85 -25.49 5.32
N GLU A 113 5.56 -26.53 4.54
CA GLU A 113 4.96 -26.40 3.21
C GLU A 113 3.56 -25.76 3.25
N GLN A 114 2.77 -26.08 4.25
CA GLN A 114 1.41 -25.56 4.38
C GLN A 114 1.42 -24.04 4.60
N ILE A 115 2.22 -23.55 5.54
CA ILE A 115 2.36 -22.13 5.81
C ILE A 115 2.97 -21.38 4.61
N SER A 116 3.93 -22.01 3.92
CA SER A 116 4.54 -21.44 2.72
C SER A 116 3.53 -21.23 1.61
N LYS A 117 2.63 -22.19 1.39
CA LYS A 117 1.51 -22.07 0.43
C LYS A 117 0.54 -20.97 0.84
N GLN A 118 0.15 -20.91 2.12
CA GLN A 118 -0.76 -19.88 2.63
C GLN A 118 -0.19 -18.46 2.49
N ILE A 119 1.12 -18.30 2.75
CA ILE A 119 1.80 -17.01 2.57
C ILE A 119 1.84 -16.63 1.08
N PHE A 120 2.10 -17.59 0.19
CA PHE A 120 2.06 -17.30 -1.24
C PHE A 120 0.65 -16.92 -1.72
N ASP A 121 -0.39 -17.59 -1.21
CA ASP A 121 -1.79 -17.25 -1.51
C ASP A 121 -2.16 -15.85 -0.99
N LEU A 122 -1.65 -15.47 0.18
CA LEU A 122 -1.77 -14.11 0.70
C LEU A 122 -1.12 -13.09 -0.23
N ILE A 123 0.11 -13.37 -0.69
CA ILE A 123 0.81 -12.55 -1.67
C ILE A 123 -0.03 -12.42 -2.95
N LEU A 124 -0.56 -13.52 -3.49
CA LEU A 124 -1.37 -13.51 -4.70
C LEU A 124 -2.65 -12.67 -4.56
N LYS A 125 -3.31 -12.75 -3.41
CA LYS A 125 -4.52 -11.95 -3.13
C LYS A 125 -4.25 -10.45 -3.30
N PHE A 126 -3.09 -9.98 -2.89
CA PHE A 126 -2.73 -8.56 -2.90
C PHE A 126 -1.85 -8.13 -4.08
N ALA A 127 -1.42 -9.09 -4.90
CA ALA A 127 -0.50 -8.84 -6.00
C ALA A 127 -1.03 -7.87 -7.06
N ASP A 128 -2.31 -7.98 -7.37
CA ASP A 128 -2.99 -7.09 -8.33
C ASP A 128 -3.15 -5.66 -7.81
N TYR A 129 -2.98 -5.44 -6.51
CA TYR A 129 -3.31 -4.21 -5.82
C TYR A 129 -2.11 -3.51 -5.18
N GLY A 130 -0.97 -4.18 -5.11
CA GLY A 130 0.25 -3.60 -4.52
C GLY A 130 0.63 -2.27 -5.15
N PHE A 131 0.79 -1.24 -4.32
CA PHE A 131 1.12 0.11 -4.77
C PHE A 131 2.60 0.41 -4.52
N PRO A 132 3.30 1.13 -5.42
CA PRO A 132 4.67 1.56 -5.15
C PRO A 132 4.69 2.54 -3.97
N ARG A 133 5.35 2.16 -2.87
CA ARG A 133 5.38 2.98 -1.66
C ARG A 133 6.04 4.33 -1.88
N ALA A 134 7.12 4.39 -2.66
CA ALA A 134 7.81 5.63 -2.99
C ALA A 134 6.88 6.63 -3.69
N HIS A 135 6.03 6.15 -4.61
CA HIS A 135 5.02 6.98 -5.27
C HIS A 135 3.97 7.49 -4.28
N ALA A 136 3.44 6.60 -3.42
CA ALA A 136 2.48 6.97 -2.38
C ALA A 136 3.03 8.04 -1.43
N VAL A 137 4.27 7.89 -0.96
CA VAL A 137 4.95 8.84 -0.08
C VAL A 137 5.07 10.22 -0.74
N SER A 138 5.49 10.25 -2.02
CA SER A 138 5.66 11.51 -2.76
C SER A 138 4.36 12.28 -2.89
N TYR A 139 3.29 11.63 -3.31
CA TYR A 139 1.97 12.25 -3.43
C TYR A 139 1.37 12.63 -2.07
N SER A 140 1.53 11.80 -1.07
CA SER A 140 1.06 12.09 0.30
C SER A 140 1.77 13.30 0.89
N LYS A 141 3.07 13.48 0.61
CA LYS A 141 3.82 14.66 1.03
C LYS A 141 3.28 15.93 0.40
N ILE A 142 3.00 15.89 -0.90
CA ILE A 142 2.39 17.02 -1.61
C ILE A 142 1.01 17.33 -1.01
N ALA A 143 0.16 16.32 -0.85
CA ALA A 143 -1.17 16.48 -0.28
C ALA A 143 -1.13 17.06 1.14
N TYR A 144 -0.20 16.59 1.97
CA TYR A 144 -0.01 17.11 3.33
C TYR A 144 0.41 18.58 3.32
N ILE A 145 1.41 18.95 2.50
CA ILE A 145 1.89 20.35 2.38
C ILE A 145 0.75 21.26 1.89
N MET A 146 0.02 20.82 0.86
CA MET A 146 -1.12 21.57 0.33
C MET A 146 -2.20 21.78 1.39
N SER A 147 -2.54 20.75 2.16
CA SER A 147 -3.50 20.84 3.25
C SER A 147 -3.02 21.79 4.36
N TYR A 148 -1.74 21.72 4.72
CA TYR A 148 -1.12 22.61 5.69
C TYR A 148 -1.20 24.08 5.25
N LEU A 149 -0.84 24.38 4.00
CA LEU A 149 -0.92 25.72 3.45
C LEU A 149 -2.36 26.23 3.38
N LYS A 150 -3.31 25.38 3.01
CA LYS A 150 -4.73 25.73 2.97
C LYS A 150 -5.27 26.13 4.34
N VAL A 151 -4.85 25.43 5.40
CA VAL A 151 -5.32 25.68 6.77
C VAL A 151 -4.64 26.90 7.41
N TYR A 152 -3.31 27.00 7.30
CA TYR A 152 -2.54 28.00 8.03
C TYR A 152 -2.24 29.26 7.22
N TYR A 153 -2.31 29.20 5.88
CA TYR A 153 -2.01 30.29 4.97
C TYR A 153 -3.06 30.41 3.85
N PRO A 154 -4.38 30.45 4.18
CA PRO A 154 -5.46 30.34 3.18
C PRO A 154 -5.38 31.43 2.10
N ASN A 155 -5.10 32.67 2.47
CA ASN A 155 -5.03 33.78 1.51
C ASN A 155 -3.97 33.54 0.42
N TYR A 156 -2.78 33.09 0.80
CA TYR A 156 -1.71 32.76 -0.15
C TYR A 156 -2.02 31.52 -0.96
N PHE A 157 -2.60 30.51 -0.31
CA PHE A 157 -3.01 29.27 -0.96
C PHE A 157 -4.02 29.51 -2.06
N TYR A 158 -5.12 30.21 -1.74
CA TYR A 158 -6.18 30.50 -2.71
C TYR A 158 -5.75 31.52 -3.77
N ALA A 159 -4.96 32.52 -3.45
CA ALA A 159 -4.39 33.43 -4.43
C ALA A 159 -3.57 32.71 -5.49
N ASN A 160 -2.72 31.75 -5.05
CA ASN A 160 -1.92 30.96 -5.98
C ASN A 160 -2.78 30.02 -6.84
N ILE A 161 -3.74 29.31 -6.24
CA ILE A 161 -4.60 28.39 -7.00
C ILE A 161 -5.46 29.16 -8.01
N LEU A 162 -6.06 30.28 -7.61
CA LEU A 162 -6.87 31.12 -8.51
C LEU A 162 -6.03 31.65 -9.67
N SER A 163 -4.80 32.09 -9.42
CA SER A 163 -3.87 32.55 -10.47
C SER A 163 -3.58 31.45 -11.51
N ASN A 164 -3.52 30.17 -11.10
CA ASN A 164 -3.27 29.06 -12.01
C ASN A 164 -4.48 28.63 -12.85
N VAL A 165 -5.69 29.11 -12.51
CA VAL A 165 -6.92 28.75 -13.23
C VAL A 165 -7.55 29.92 -13.95
N ILE A 166 -6.87 31.08 -14.04
CA ILE A 166 -7.31 32.26 -14.80
C ILE A 166 -7.69 31.84 -16.22
N GLY A 167 -8.86 32.27 -16.68
CA GLY A 167 -9.40 31.90 -17.99
C GLY A 167 -10.31 30.69 -18.01
N SER A 168 -10.47 29.98 -16.86
CA SER A 168 -11.42 28.88 -16.74
C SER A 168 -12.51 29.21 -15.72
N GLU A 169 -13.65 29.78 -16.17
CA GLU A 169 -14.78 30.13 -15.30
C GLU A 169 -15.23 28.98 -14.41
N LYS A 170 -15.37 27.77 -14.98
CA LYS A 170 -15.79 26.56 -14.24
C LYS A 170 -14.85 26.22 -13.07
N LYS A 171 -13.53 26.31 -13.28
CA LYS A 171 -12.55 26.00 -12.22
C LYS A 171 -12.51 27.12 -11.18
N THR A 172 -12.61 28.36 -11.62
CA THR A 172 -12.62 29.54 -10.74
C THR A 172 -13.84 29.51 -9.81
N SER A 173 -15.05 29.28 -10.33
CA SER A 173 -16.26 29.13 -9.52
C SER A 173 -16.14 28.03 -8.49
N ALA A 174 -15.66 26.83 -8.90
CA ALA A 174 -15.50 25.71 -7.99
C ALA A 174 -14.53 25.99 -6.82
N ILE A 175 -13.52 26.83 -7.03
CA ILE A 175 -12.56 27.22 -5.98
C ILE A 175 -13.15 28.30 -5.06
N ILE A 176 -13.98 29.20 -5.59
CA ILE A 176 -14.64 30.25 -4.79
C ILE A 176 -15.72 29.65 -3.89
N ASP A 177 -16.39 28.59 -4.35
CA ASP A 177 -17.46 27.89 -3.62
C ASP A 177 -16.94 26.95 -2.51
N GLU A 178 -15.63 26.69 -2.45
CA GLU A 178 -14.98 25.81 -1.46
C GLU A 178 -14.65 26.55 -0.14
#